data_185bf2d3669913c397df16fb3229b6b1
#
_entry.id   185bf2d3669913c397df16fb3229b6b1
#
_cell.length_a   1.000
_cell.length_b   1.000
_cell.length_c   1.000
_cell.angle_alpha   90.00
_cell.angle_beta   90.00
_cell.angle_gamma   90.00
#
_symmetry.space_group_name_H-M   'P 1'
#
loop_
_entity.id
_entity.type
_entity.pdbx_description
1 polymer ?
#
loop_
_entity_poly.entity_id
_entity_poly.type
_entity_poly.pdbx_seq_one_letter_code
_entity_poly.pdbx_strand_id
1 'polypeptide(L)'
;MIRAIIFDLDNCLSAADEVGRGLLEPVFDAIRRTNKGKLSDRALAQAFEACWRHPLDWVAREYGFSNEMLAAGWEVATRTEVEAPMQGYPDLGALAELPAMLFLVTSGFRRLQDSKIKALQFASLFEATYVDAIDETDRKGKEGLFKEILQTYLLSPEEVLIVGDNPDSEIEAGNRLGMPTVQILRAGVPRGNNAAHYIHSLAELRALIT
;
A
#
# COMPACT_ATOMS: atom_id res chain seq x y z
N MET A 1 0.22 24.37 9.29
CA MET A 1 0.17 24.38 7.81
C MET A 1 0.84 23.11 7.31
N ILE A 2 0.22 22.37 6.42
CA ILE A 2 0.78 21.14 5.84
C ILE A 2 1.93 21.48 4.89
N ARG A 3 3.09 20.91 5.13
CA ARG A 3 4.31 21.09 4.34
C ARG A 3 4.65 19.85 3.52
N ALA A 4 4.16 18.69 3.93
CA ALA A 4 4.39 17.43 3.24
C ALA A 4 3.15 16.54 3.26
N ILE A 5 3.06 15.65 2.26
CA ILE A 5 2.01 14.65 2.17
C ILE A 5 2.65 13.29 1.88
N ILE A 6 2.30 12.29 2.66
CA ILE A 6 2.72 10.90 2.44
C ILE A 6 1.52 10.14 1.86
N PHE A 7 1.70 9.56 0.69
CA PHE A 7 0.70 8.75 0.01
C PHE A 7 1.01 7.26 0.13
N ASP A 8 -0.01 6.45 0.29
CA ASP A 8 0.04 5.04 -0.05
C ASP A 8 -0.10 4.84 -1.56
N LEU A 9 0.20 3.64 -2.07
CA LEU A 9 0.14 3.29 -3.48
C LEU A 9 -1.16 2.56 -3.83
N ASP A 10 -1.31 1.34 -3.32
CA ASP A 10 -2.36 0.41 -3.71
C ASP A 10 -3.72 0.87 -3.19
N ASN A 11 -4.73 0.92 -4.06
CA ASN A 11 -6.06 1.48 -3.79
C ASN A 11 -6.09 2.94 -3.32
N CYS A 12 -4.96 3.62 -3.33
CA CYS A 12 -4.83 5.06 -3.11
C CYS A 12 -4.55 5.80 -4.43
N LEU A 13 -3.40 5.53 -5.04
CA LEU A 13 -2.96 6.15 -6.30
C LEU A 13 -3.23 5.26 -7.53
N SER A 14 -3.26 3.95 -7.34
CA SER A 14 -3.55 2.93 -8.36
C SER A 14 -4.42 1.84 -7.76
N ALA A 15 -5.31 1.23 -8.54
CA ALA A 15 -6.03 0.05 -8.09
C ALA A 15 -5.04 -1.12 -7.90
N ALA A 16 -5.14 -1.83 -6.77
CA ALA A 16 -4.21 -2.94 -6.50
C ALA A 16 -4.26 -4.02 -7.59
N ASP A 17 -5.43 -4.23 -8.21
CA ASP A 17 -5.63 -5.22 -9.29
C ASP A 17 -5.44 -4.65 -10.71
N GLU A 18 -5.01 -3.40 -10.85
CA GLU A 18 -4.64 -2.82 -12.16
C GLU A 18 -3.52 -3.61 -12.85
N VAL A 19 -2.66 -4.23 -12.07
CA VAL A 19 -1.61 -5.15 -12.57
C VAL A 19 -2.16 -6.39 -13.29
N GLY A 20 -3.47 -6.59 -13.25
CA GLY A 20 -4.15 -7.78 -13.75
C GLY A 20 -4.16 -8.92 -12.72
N ARG A 21 -5.34 -9.48 -12.49
CA ARG A 21 -5.51 -10.53 -11.47
C ARG A 21 -4.65 -11.78 -11.74
N GLY A 22 -4.27 -12.02 -12.99
CA GLY A 22 -3.37 -13.11 -13.37
C GLY A 22 -1.95 -12.99 -12.83
N LEU A 23 -1.50 -11.80 -12.43
CA LEU A 23 -0.13 -11.60 -11.95
C LEU A 23 0.17 -12.41 -10.68
N LEU A 24 -0.80 -12.54 -9.78
CA LEU A 24 -0.64 -13.30 -8.53
C LEU A 24 -1.05 -14.79 -8.65
N GLU A 25 -1.61 -15.23 -9.78
CA GLU A 25 -2.00 -16.64 -9.94
C GLU A 25 -0.85 -17.63 -9.72
N PRO A 26 0.41 -17.40 -10.17
CA PRO A 26 1.52 -18.30 -9.85
C PRO A 26 1.78 -18.41 -8.34
N VAL A 27 1.59 -17.35 -7.57
CA VAL A 27 1.70 -17.32 -6.10
C VAL A 27 0.58 -18.17 -5.50
N PHE A 28 -0.66 -17.97 -5.95
CA PHE A 28 -1.83 -18.70 -5.46
C PHE A 28 -1.74 -20.19 -5.79
N ASP A 29 -1.24 -20.55 -6.97
CA ASP A 29 -1.00 -21.95 -7.36
C ASP A 29 0.07 -22.62 -6.51
N ALA A 30 1.12 -21.92 -6.14
CA ALA A 30 2.13 -22.45 -5.23
C ALA A 30 1.53 -22.75 -3.84
N ILE A 31 0.67 -21.84 -3.32
CA ILE A 31 -0.05 -22.02 -2.06
C ILE A 31 -1.05 -23.18 -2.16
N ARG A 32 -1.83 -23.26 -3.25
CA ARG A 32 -2.80 -24.37 -3.47
C ARG A 32 -2.11 -25.73 -3.44
N ARG A 33 -0.98 -25.88 -4.16
CA ARG A 33 -0.22 -27.16 -4.22
C ARG A 33 0.27 -27.62 -2.86
N THR A 34 0.56 -26.71 -1.95
CA THR A 34 1.09 -27.02 -0.61
C THR A 34 0.02 -27.05 0.48
N ASN A 35 -1.23 -26.74 0.15
CA ASN A 35 -2.35 -26.71 1.10
C ASN A 35 -2.62 -28.06 1.79
N LYS A 36 -2.45 -29.18 1.07
CA LYS A 36 -2.67 -30.56 1.61
C LYS A 36 -3.99 -30.72 2.37
N GLY A 37 -5.04 -29.99 1.96
CA GLY A 37 -6.36 -30.05 2.58
C GLY A 37 -6.48 -29.29 3.92
N LYS A 38 -5.49 -28.47 4.31
CA LYS A 38 -5.54 -27.68 5.54
C LYS A 38 -6.66 -26.63 5.52
N LEU A 39 -6.83 -25.98 4.36
CA LEU A 39 -7.89 -25.00 4.13
C LEU A 39 -8.84 -25.52 3.05
N SER A 40 -10.13 -25.21 3.19
CA SER A 40 -11.12 -25.44 2.14
C SER A 40 -10.90 -24.50 0.95
N ASP A 41 -11.41 -24.86 -0.24
CA ASP A 41 -11.35 -24.02 -1.42
C ASP A 41 -11.97 -22.63 -1.18
N ARG A 42 -13.05 -22.57 -0.41
CA ARG A 42 -13.70 -21.31 -0.03
C ARG A 42 -12.77 -20.44 0.82
N ALA A 43 -12.08 -21.03 1.81
CA ALA A 43 -11.15 -20.29 2.67
C ALA A 43 -9.94 -19.80 1.87
N LEU A 44 -9.41 -20.61 0.93
CA LEU A 44 -8.36 -20.20 0.02
C LEU A 44 -8.80 -19.04 -0.88
N ALA A 45 -10.00 -19.10 -1.46
CA ALA A 45 -10.53 -18.02 -2.30
C ALA A 45 -10.66 -16.71 -1.50
N GLN A 46 -11.12 -16.76 -0.25
CA GLN A 46 -11.18 -15.58 0.62
C GLN A 46 -9.79 -15.03 0.96
N ALA A 47 -8.82 -15.92 1.24
CA ALA A 47 -7.44 -15.52 1.52
C ALA A 47 -6.80 -14.85 0.28
N PHE A 48 -7.01 -15.39 -0.92
CA PHE A 48 -6.47 -14.82 -2.15
C PHE A 48 -7.10 -13.48 -2.50
N GLU A 49 -8.39 -13.28 -2.23
CA GLU A 49 -9.02 -11.98 -2.37
C GLU A 49 -8.43 -10.96 -1.38
N ALA A 50 -8.12 -11.38 -0.14
CA ALA A 50 -7.49 -10.53 0.85
C ALA A 50 -6.07 -10.07 0.46
N CYS A 51 -5.34 -10.83 -0.39
CA CYS A 51 -4.02 -10.45 -0.88
C CYS A 51 -4.02 -9.16 -1.75
N TRP A 52 -5.17 -8.73 -2.24
CA TRP A 52 -5.31 -7.45 -2.95
C TRP A 52 -5.38 -6.23 -2.03
N ARG A 53 -5.45 -6.45 -0.71
CA ARG A 53 -5.55 -5.39 0.30
C ARG A 53 -4.52 -5.52 1.41
N HIS A 54 -3.99 -6.70 1.62
CA HIS A 54 -3.10 -7.01 2.74
C HIS A 54 -1.86 -7.76 2.26
N PRO A 55 -0.69 -7.53 2.90
CA PRO A 55 0.52 -8.29 2.61
C PRO A 55 0.35 -9.79 2.87
N LEU A 56 1.09 -10.61 2.14
CA LEU A 56 0.97 -12.08 2.21
C LEU A 56 1.23 -12.66 3.61
N ASP A 57 2.13 -12.08 4.38
CA ASP A 57 2.41 -12.48 5.77
C ASP A 57 1.21 -12.24 6.70
N TRP A 58 0.52 -11.13 6.53
CA TRP A 58 -0.72 -10.84 7.24
C TRP A 58 -1.82 -11.83 6.84
N VAL A 59 -2.02 -12.06 5.54
CA VAL A 59 -3.03 -13.01 5.03
C VAL A 59 -2.75 -14.42 5.55
N ALA A 60 -1.50 -14.85 5.52
CA ALA A 60 -1.11 -16.17 5.99
C ALA A 60 -1.45 -16.38 7.48
N ARG A 61 -1.22 -15.37 8.31
CA ARG A 61 -1.55 -15.40 9.75
C ARG A 61 -3.06 -15.42 9.97
N GLU A 62 -3.80 -14.53 9.32
CA GLU A 62 -5.24 -14.36 9.49
C GLU A 62 -6.03 -15.59 9.03
N TYR A 63 -5.65 -16.18 7.89
CA TYR A 63 -6.32 -17.35 7.32
C TYR A 63 -5.70 -18.68 7.74
N GLY A 64 -4.66 -18.68 8.57
CA GLY A 64 -4.07 -19.88 9.14
C GLY A 64 -3.31 -20.74 8.13
N PHE A 65 -2.53 -20.15 7.22
CA PHE A 65 -1.66 -20.90 6.32
C PHE A 65 -0.66 -21.77 7.12
N SER A 66 -0.26 -22.90 6.54
CA SER A 66 0.90 -23.63 7.09
C SER A 66 2.20 -22.91 6.68
N ASN A 67 3.29 -23.22 7.39
CA ASN A 67 4.61 -22.71 7.03
C ASN A 67 4.98 -23.11 5.60
N GLU A 68 4.59 -24.30 5.13
CA GLU A 68 4.83 -24.76 3.77
C GLU A 68 4.05 -23.94 2.74
N MET A 69 2.78 -23.60 3.03
CA MET A 69 1.95 -22.77 2.16
C MET A 69 2.53 -21.37 2.04
N LEU A 70 2.89 -20.75 3.18
CA LEU A 70 3.50 -19.42 3.20
C LEU A 70 4.84 -19.43 2.44
N ALA A 71 5.73 -20.37 2.74
CA ALA A 71 7.05 -20.45 2.09
C ALA A 71 6.94 -20.63 0.57
N ALA A 72 6.01 -21.48 0.10
CA ALA A 72 5.80 -21.70 -1.33
C ALA A 72 5.27 -20.43 -2.05
N GLY A 73 4.30 -19.76 -1.44
CA GLY A 73 3.80 -18.48 -1.97
C GLY A 73 4.87 -17.38 -1.95
N TRP A 74 5.64 -17.31 -0.86
CA TRP A 74 6.72 -16.34 -0.68
C TRP A 74 7.81 -16.44 -1.73
N GLU A 75 8.27 -17.68 -2.00
CA GLU A 75 9.30 -17.92 -3.01
C GLU A 75 8.90 -17.40 -4.40
N VAL A 76 7.63 -17.55 -4.77
CA VAL A 76 7.12 -17.04 -6.05
C VAL A 76 6.93 -15.53 -5.99
N ALA A 77 6.35 -15.02 -4.90
CA ALA A 77 6.04 -13.60 -4.75
C ALA A 77 7.28 -12.70 -4.77
N THR A 78 8.41 -13.14 -4.19
CA THR A 78 9.68 -12.39 -4.23
C THR A 78 10.21 -12.15 -5.65
N ARG A 79 9.76 -12.95 -6.64
CA ARG A 79 10.16 -12.82 -8.04
C ARG A 79 9.12 -12.16 -8.92
N THR A 80 7.93 -11.88 -8.36
CA THR A 80 6.82 -11.27 -9.09
C THR A 80 7.11 -9.80 -9.38
N GLU A 81 6.89 -9.37 -10.61
CA GLU A 81 7.04 -7.97 -11.04
C GLU A 81 6.02 -7.62 -12.12
N VAL A 82 5.74 -6.33 -12.24
CA VAL A 82 4.88 -5.76 -13.28
C VAL A 82 5.73 -5.40 -14.49
N GLU A 83 5.40 -5.96 -15.65
CA GLU A 83 6.08 -5.65 -16.92
C GLU A 83 5.28 -4.66 -17.78
N ALA A 84 3.96 -4.65 -17.65
CA ALA A 84 3.07 -3.80 -18.42
C ALA A 84 3.01 -2.36 -17.82
N PRO A 85 2.84 -1.32 -18.65
CA PRO A 85 2.58 0.04 -18.16
C PRO A 85 1.30 0.08 -17.32
N MET A 86 1.32 0.86 -16.25
CA MET A 86 0.17 1.17 -15.41
C MET A 86 -0.23 2.64 -15.59
N GLN A 87 -1.49 2.97 -15.36
CA GLN A 87 -2.02 4.33 -15.51
C GLN A 87 -2.34 4.99 -14.16
N GLY A 88 -2.72 4.17 -13.16
CA GLY A 88 -3.26 4.64 -11.90
C GLY A 88 -4.66 5.24 -12.02
N TYR A 89 -5.13 5.84 -10.95
CA TYR A 89 -6.45 6.48 -10.96
C TYR A 89 -6.44 7.77 -11.81
N PRO A 90 -7.59 8.11 -12.45
CA PRO A 90 -7.68 9.27 -13.36
C PRO A 90 -7.36 10.62 -12.72
N ASP A 91 -7.40 10.72 -11.39
CA ASP A 91 -7.18 11.95 -10.64
C ASP A 91 -5.71 12.14 -10.19
N LEU A 92 -4.77 11.30 -10.64
CA LEU A 92 -3.34 11.44 -10.35
C LEU A 92 -2.76 12.80 -10.75
N GLY A 93 -3.31 13.43 -11.80
CA GLY A 93 -2.89 14.76 -12.23
C GLY A 93 -3.00 15.83 -11.13
N ALA A 94 -3.90 15.65 -10.16
CA ALA A 94 -4.05 16.57 -9.03
C ALA A 94 -2.79 16.64 -8.13
N LEU A 95 -1.94 15.60 -8.12
CA LEU A 95 -0.71 15.59 -7.32
C LEU A 95 0.24 16.73 -7.71
N ALA A 96 0.36 17.03 -9.00
CA ALA A 96 1.24 18.10 -9.49
C ALA A 96 0.82 19.52 -9.07
N GLU A 97 -0.42 19.67 -8.59
CA GLU A 97 -0.98 20.97 -8.18
C GLU A 97 -0.88 21.20 -6.65
N LEU A 98 -0.42 20.21 -5.89
CA LEU A 98 -0.33 20.30 -4.44
C LEU A 98 0.91 21.12 -4.02
N PRO A 99 0.77 22.19 -3.22
CA PRO A 99 1.89 23.03 -2.80
C PRO A 99 2.61 22.44 -1.57
N ALA A 100 3.02 21.18 -1.63
CA ALA A 100 3.66 20.45 -0.55
C ALA A 100 4.70 19.47 -1.11
N MET A 101 5.66 19.04 -0.29
CA MET A 101 6.53 17.91 -0.64
C MET A 101 5.70 16.63 -0.66
N LEU A 102 5.85 15.81 -1.68
CA LEU A 102 5.12 14.54 -1.79
C LEU A 102 6.05 13.36 -1.53
N PHE A 103 5.60 12.43 -0.75
CA PHE A 103 6.28 11.17 -0.46
C PHE A 103 5.36 9.99 -0.80
N LEU A 104 5.95 8.91 -1.28
CA LEU A 104 5.25 7.65 -1.49
C LEU A 104 5.77 6.62 -0.49
N VAL A 105 4.87 5.99 0.26
CA VAL A 105 5.21 4.90 1.20
C VAL A 105 4.24 3.75 0.99
N THR A 106 4.73 2.63 0.47
CA THR A 106 3.93 1.43 0.20
C THR A 106 4.49 0.21 0.91
N SER A 107 3.66 -0.81 1.17
CA SER A 107 4.09 -2.08 1.77
C SER A 107 3.86 -3.23 0.81
N GLY A 108 4.80 -4.17 0.74
CA GLY A 108 4.69 -5.36 -0.11
C GLY A 108 6.05 -5.98 -0.41
N PHE A 109 6.10 -6.91 -1.36
CA PHE A 109 7.37 -7.44 -1.85
C PHE A 109 8.15 -6.36 -2.59
N ARG A 110 9.45 -6.22 -2.27
CA ARG A 110 10.33 -5.18 -2.84
C ARG A 110 10.19 -5.09 -4.35
N ARG A 111 10.43 -6.19 -5.04
CA ARG A 111 10.44 -6.24 -6.50
C ARG A 111 9.09 -5.85 -7.11
N LEU A 112 7.99 -6.31 -6.51
CA LEU A 112 6.66 -6.00 -6.99
C LEU A 112 6.35 -4.50 -6.85
N GLN A 113 6.61 -3.92 -5.68
CA GLN A 113 6.29 -2.50 -5.46
C GLN A 113 7.18 -1.57 -6.28
N ASP A 114 8.49 -1.86 -6.39
CA ASP A 114 9.39 -1.09 -7.24
C ASP A 114 8.97 -1.15 -8.71
N SER A 115 8.52 -2.31 -9.20
CA SER A 115 8.03 -2.46 -10.58
C SER A 115 6.71 -1.71 -10.82
N LYS A 116 5.78 -1.67 -9.85
CA LYS A 116 4.56 -0.85 -9.93
C LYS A 116 4.90 0.64 -10.01
N ILE A 117 5.78 1.13 -9.13
CA ILE A 117 6.22 2.53 -9.11
C ILE A 117 6.83 2.91 -10.47
N LYS A 118 7.68 2.04 -11.02
CA LYS A 118 8.27 2.22 -12.35
C LYS A 118 7.23 2.21 -13.46
N ALA A 119 6.27 1.28 -13.42
CA ALA A 119 5.22 1.12 -14.44
C ALA A 119 4.27 2.33 -14.50
N LEU A 120 4.01 2.99 -13.37
CA LEU A 120 3.17 4.19 -13.26
C LEU A 120 3.85 5.47 -13.77
N GLN A 121 5.18 5.49 -13.91
CA GLN A 121 5.96 6.62 -14.45
C GLN A 121 5.76 7.97 -13.73
N PHE A 122 5.32 7.96 -12.48
CA PHE A 122 5.03 9.17 -11.70
C PHE A 122 6.05 9.45 -10.57
N ALA A 123 7.10 8.64 -10.46
CA ALA A 123 8.09 8.75 -9.39
C ALA A 123 8.72 10.16 -9.28
N SER A 124 8.81 10.89 -10.40
CA SER A 124 9.34 12.26 -10.43
C SER A 124 8.46 13.30 -9.74
N LEU A 125 7.23 12.96 -9.38
CA LEU A 125 6.34 13.83 -8.60
C LEU A 125 6.67 13.77 -7.09
N PHE A 126 7.39 12.75 -6.65
CA PHE A 126 7.72 12.54 -5.25
C PHE A 126 9.16 12.95 -4.94
N GLU A 127 9.34 13.59 -3.79
CA GLU A 127 10.66 13.87 -3.21
C GLU A 127 11.43 12.57 -2.94
N ALA A 128 10.72 11.57 -2.42
CA ALA A 128 11.24 10.22 -2.22
C ALA A 128 10.13 9.16 -2.23
N THR A 129 10.53 7.92 -2.57
CA THR A 129 9.67 6.74 -2.54
C THR A 129 10.25 5.70 -1.58
N TYR A 130 9.42 5.13 -0.73
CA TYR A 130 9.80 4.16 0.28
C TYR A 130 8.95 2.89 0.12
N VAL A 131 9.59 1.75 0.16
CA VAL A 131 8.90 0.46 0.20
C VAL A 131 9.17 -0.19 1.56
N ASP A 132 8.12 -0.42 2.34
CA ASP A 132 8.14 -1.30 3.50
C ASP A 132 8.15 -2.74 3.01
N ALA A 133 9.34 -3.21 2.60
CA ALA A 133 9.53 -4.50 1.96
C ALA A 133 9.33 -5.64 2.97
N ILE A 134 8.28 -6.46 2.76
CA ILE A 134 7.96 -7.55 3.67
C ILE A 134 8.97 -8.72 3.58
N ASP A 135 9.73 -8.78 2.49
CA ASP A 135 10.77 -9.78 2.21
C ASP A 135 12.18 -9.33 2.63
N GLU A 136 12.32 -8.18 3.27
CA GLU A 136 13.58 -7.68 3.84
C GLU A 136 13.61 -7.81 5.37
N THR A 137 14.79 -8.08 5.91
CA THR A 137 14.97 -8.37 7.35
C THR A 137 14.99 -7.10 8.21
N ASP A 138 15.25 -5.93 7.63
CA ASP A 138 15.33 -4.63 8.27
C ASP A 138 14.04 -3.81 8.13
N ARG A 139 12.92 -4.47 7.86
CA ARG A 139 11.59 -3.90 7.72
C ARG A 139 11.25 -3.01 8.93
N LYS A 140 10.86 -1.76 8.64
CA LYS A 140 10.51 -0.76 9.66
C LYS A 140 9.01 -0.60 9.88
N GLY A 141 8.18 -1.11 8.96
CA GLY A 141 6.76 -0.79 8.88
C GLY A 141 6.49 0.66 8.46
N LYS A 142 5.25 0.96 8.08
CA LYS A 142 4.88 2.33 7.68
C LYS A 142 5.18 3.35 8.79
N GLU A 143 4.90 3.01 10.05
CA GLU A 143 5.20 3.90 11.18
C GLU A 143 6.70 4.25 11.29
N GLY A 144 7.58 3.26 11.10
CA GLY A 144 9.03 3.48 11.11
C GLY A 144 9.50 4.35 9.94
N LEU A 145 8.95 4.14 8.75
CA LEU A 145 9.24 4.96 7.57
C LEU A 145 8.72 6.39 7.72
N PHE A 146 7.55 6.59 8.33
CA PHE A 146 7.03 7.93 8.62
C PHE A 146 7.96 8.67 9.59
N LYS A 147 8.45 8.01 10.65
CA LYS A 147 9.44 8.59 11.56
C LYS A 147 10.74 8.97 10.84
N GLU A 148 11.19 8.14 9.92
CA GLU A 148 12.38 8.42 9.09
C GLU A 148 12.18 9.66 8.21
N ILE A 149 11.02 9.81 7.57
CA ILE A 149 10.68 10.99 6.77
C ILE A 149 10.66 12.24 7.65
N LEU A 150 10.00 12.20 8.82
CA LEU A 150 9.97 13.33 9.75
C LEU A 150 11.39 13.78 10.14
N GLN A 151 12.26 12.83 10.46
CA GLN A 151 13.65 13.11 10.86
C GLN A 151 14.50 13.65 9.70
N THR A 152 14.42 12.99 8.53
CA THR A 152 15.24 13.34 7.37
C THR A 152 14.91 14.73 6.83
N TYR A 153 13.62 15.08 6.81
CA TYR A 153 13.15 16.35 6.22
C TYR A 153 12.86 17.44 7.27
N LEU A 154 13.20 17.17 8.53
CA LEU A 154 13.02 18.10 9.65
C LEU A 154 11.57 18.64 9.72
N LEU A 155 10.62 17.71 9.70
CA LEU A 155 9.19 17.96 9.76
C LEU A 155 8.64 17.56 11.13
N SER A 156 7.65 18.31 11.61
CA SER A 156 6.85 17.89 12.76
C SER A 156 5.61 17.12 12.31
N PRO A 157 5.07 16.20 13.15
CA PRO A 157 3.94 15.35 12.74
C PRO A 157 2.74 16.13 12.22
N GLU A 158 2.41 17.27 12.82
CA GLU A 158 1.29 18.13 12.42
C GLU A 158 1.49 18.85 11.07
N GLU A 159 2.70 18.85 10.54
CA GLU A 159 3.02 19.41 9.22
C GLU A 159 2.91 18.38 8.07
N VAL A 160 2.65 17.10 8.41
CA VAL A 160 2.64 16.00 7.44
C VAL A 160 1.27 15.33 7.40
N LEU A 161 0.62 15.36 6.24
CA LEU A 161 -0.67 14.71 6.00
C LEU A 161 -0.45 13.29 5.48
N ILE A 162 -1.13 12.33 6.08
CA ILE A 162 -1.16 10.93 5.58
C ILE A 162 -2.38 10.74 4.70
N VAL A 163 -2.21 10.16 3.51
CA VAL A 163 -3.29 9.84 2.58
C VAL A 163 -3.18 8.38 2.16
N GLY A 164 -4.22 7.61 2.40
CA GLY A 164 -4.27 6.20 2.01
C GLY A 164 -5.67 5.61 2.07
N ASP A 165 -5.81 4.33 1.72
CA ASP A 165 -7.09 3.64 1.68
C ASP A 165 -7.36 2.79 2.94
N ASN A 166 -6.30 2.37 3.66
CA ASN A 166 -6.40 1.34 4.68
C ASN A 166 -6.41 1.91 6.10
N PRO A 167 -7.55 1.82 6.83
CA PRO A 167 -7.68 2.34 8.19
C PRO A 167 -6.74 1.65 9.19
N ASP A 168 -6.37 0.39 8.96
CA ASP A 168 -5.56 -0.44 9.87
C ASP A 168 -4.07 -0.44 9.51
N SER A 169 -3.67 0.37 8.55
CA SER A 169 -2.29 0.49 8.06
C SER A 169 -1.80 1.93 8.21
N GLU A 170 -1.71 2.69 7.09
CA GLU A 170 -1.16 4.05 7.08
C GLU A 170 -1.97 5.04 7.91
N ILE A 171 -3.30 4.89 7.96
CA ILE A 171 -4.15 5.77 8.78
C ILE A 171 -3.84 5.55 10.26
N GLU A 172 -3.80 4.28 10.71
CA GLU A 172 -3.46 3.96 12.09
C GLU A 172 -2.02 4.39 12.43
N ALA A 173 -1.06 4.15 11.53
CA ALA A 173 0.33 4.57 11.72
C ALA A 173 0.46 6.09 11.84
N GLY A 174 -0.23 6.86 11.00
CA GLY A 174 -0.29 8.32 11.08
C GLY A 174 -0.89 8.81 12.39
N ASN A 175 -2.02 8.23 12.81
CA ASN A 175 -2.70 8.57 14.06
C ASN A 175 -1.81 8.33 15.29
N ARG A 176 -1.06 7.20 15.33
CA ARG A 176 -0.12 6.90 16.42
C ARG A 176 1.00 7.93 16.55
N LEU A 177 1.37 8.56 15.44
CA LEU A 177 2.40 9.60 15.40
C LEU A 177 1.84 11.03 15.56
N GLY A 178 0.52 11.19 15.70
CA GLY A 178 -0.11 12.50 15.81
C GLY A 178 -0.18 13.27 14.48
N MET A 179 -0.05 12.57 13.35
CA MET A 179 -0.19 13.13 12.01
C MET A 179 -1.66 13.25 11.62
N PRO A 180 -2.11 14.34 10.97
CA PRO A 180 -3.43 14.37 10.33
C PRO A 180 -3.54 13.31 9.24
N THR A 181 -4.73 12.68 9.14
CA THR A 181 -4.95 11.53 8.27
C THR A 181 -6.17 11.73 7.38
N VAL A 182 -6.07 11.27 6.14
CA VAL A 182 -7.13 11.28 5.13
C VAL A 182 -7.30 9.88 4.59
N GLN A 183 -8.48 9.30 4.75
CA GLN A 183 -8.81 8.08 4.04
C GLN A 183 -9.43 8.42 2.69
N ILE A 184 -8.82 7.92 1.60
CA ILE A 184 -9.41 7.99 0.26
C ILE A 184 -10.32 6.79 0.04
N LEU A 185 -11.56 7.06 -0.36
CA LEU A 185 -12.61 6.05 -0.55
C LEU A 185 -12.73 5.72 -2.03
N ARG A 186 -11.89 4.82 -2.52
CA ARG A 186 -11.99 4.27 -3.87
C ARG A 186 -13.09 3.21 -3.94
N ALA A 187 -13.51 2.84 -5.15
CA ALA A 187 -14.51 1.78 -5.33
C ALA A 187 -14.05 0.49 -4.65
N GLY A 188 -14.92 -0.12 -3.85
CA GLY A 188 -14.61 -1.34 -3.10
C GLY A 188 -13.78 -1.15 -1.82
N VAL A 189 -13.34 0.07 -1.51
CA VAL A 189 -12.64 0.37 -0.26
C VAL A 189 -13.65 0.61 0.87
N PRO A 190 -13.61 -0.17 1.96
CA PRO A 190 -14.49 0.06 3.11
C PRO A 190 -14.06 1.33 3.85
N ARG A 191 -15.04 2.14 4.23
CA ARG A 191 -14.79 3.30 5.06
C ARG A 191 -14.46 2.86 6.50
N GLY A 192 -13.30 3.32 6.99
CA GLY A 192 -12.94 3.25 8.41
C GLY A 192 -13.65 4.33 9.25
N ASN A 193 -13.30 4.38 10.53
CA ASN A 193 -13.84 5.36 11.48
C ASN A 193 -12.76 6.17 12.21
N ASN A 194 -11.50 6.01 11.82
CA ASN A 194 -10.33 6.53 12.52
C ASN A 194 -9.54 7.58 11.72
N ALA A 195 -9.89 7.88 10.47
CA ALA A 195 -9.27 8.98 9.74
C ALA A 195 -9.87 10.34 10.15
N ALA A 196 -9.05 11.38 10.15
CA ALA A 196 -9.50 12.74 10.42
C ALA A 196 -10.41 13.29 9.30
N HIS A 197 -10.11 12.92 8.05
CA HIS A 197 -10.89 13.32 6.88
C HIS A 197 -11.12 12.14 5.94
N TYR A 198 -12.15 12.27 5.07
CA TYR A 198 -12.52 11.29 4.06
C TYR A 198 -12.73 12.00 2.74
N ILE A 199 -12.11 11.49 1.67
CA ILE A 199 -12.21 12.02 0.31
C ILE A 199 -12.54 10.92 -0.69
N HIS A 200 -13.05 11.28 -1.84
CA HIS A 200 -13.30 10.38 -2.98
C HIS A 200 -12.37 10.66 -4.17
N SER A 201 -11.69 11.81 -4.14
CA SER A 201 -10.76 12.22 -5.18
C SER A 201 -9.56 12.96 -4.59
N LEU A 202 -8.37 12.75 -5.19
CA LEU A 202 -7.15 13.48 -4.83
C LEU A 202 -7.28 14.99 -5.02
N ALA A 203 -8.17 15.46 -5.92
CA ALA A 203 -8.44 16.87 -6.12
C ALA A 203 -9.01 17.57 -4.87
N GLU A 204 -9.65 16.83 -3.97
CA GLU A 204 -10.18 17.36 -2.72
C GLU A 204 -9.09 17.73 -1.69
N LEU A 205 -7.87 17.18 -1.84
CA LEU A 205 -6.76 17.43 -0.92
C LEU A 205 -6.38 18.90 -0.84
N ARG A 206 -6.48 19.63 -1.95
CA ARG A 206 -6.12 21.06 -1.98
C ARG A 206 -6.87 21.89 -0.94
N ALA A 207 -8.13 21.56 -0.68
CA ALA A 207 -8.96 22.25 0.32
C ALA A 207 -8.58 21.89 1.77
N LEU A 208 -7.86 20.81 1.99
CA LEU A 208 -7.45 20.36 3.32
C LEU A 208 -6.06 20.88 3.74
N ILE A 209 -5.26 21.39 2.80
CA ILE A 209 -3.87 21.79 3.04
C ILE A 209 -3.65 23.31 2.96
N THR A 210 -4.68 24.05 2.58
CA THR A 210 -4.72 25.52 2.61
C THR A 210 -5.25 25.99 3.97
#